data_2ed926b63566056b2bd705fd9ca98205
#
_entry.id   2ed926b63566056b2bd705fd9ca98205
#
_cell.length_a   1.000
_cell.length_b   1.000
_cell.length_c   1.000
_cell.angle_alpha   90.00
_cell.angle_beta   90.00
_cell.angle_gamma   90.00
#
_symmetry.space_group_name_H-M   'P 1'
#
loop_
_entity.id
_entity.type
_entity.pdbx_description
1 polymer ?
#
loop_
_entity_poly.entity_id
_entity_poly.type
_entity_poly.pdbx_seq_one_letter_code
_entity_poly.pdbx_strand_id
1 'polypeptide(L)'
;MRNHILCFGDSNTHGYCAETGGRFDESHRWTQLLQKKLGADYLILEEGLSGRTTCFSDPIHEGLSGLDYIYPCLMSHEPVDLLIIMLGTNDTKERFGSSACIGLGLKRLILKAKATLDAWKDGVPNILVVVPQNIAPEYIQTEVGDTMGVGCDEKSRRLAAEYKEIAELTDCHYLDANCVLTAAPNQIDFMHLTGEGHAQLAEALSEKVREIL
;
A
#
# COMPACT_ATOMS: atom_id res chain seq x y z
N MET A 1 -13.93 -21.71 7.26
CA MET A 1 -12.65 -21.36 6.56
C MET A 1 -12.34 -19.94 6.94
N ARG A 2 -11.07 -19.57 7.15
CA ARG A 2 -10.70 -18.18 7.48
C ARG A 2 -10.89 -17.28 6.27
N ASN A 3 -11.17 -16.00 6.49
CA ASN A 3 -11.14 -14.99 5.43
C ASN A 3 -9.67 -14.63 5.13
N HIS A 4 -9.24 -14.77 3.88
CA HIS A 4 -7.88 -14.47 3.44
C HIS A 4 -7.80 -13.01 2.97
N ILE A 5 -6.98 -12.22 3.66
CA ILE A 5 -6.75 -10.81 3.35
C ILE A 5 -5.31 -10.65 2.86
N LEU A 6 -5.16 -10.30 1.59
CA LEU A 6 -3.87 -10.08 0.96
C LEU A 6 -3.48 -8.60 1.05
N CYS A 7 -2.41 -8.29 1.79
CA CYS A 7 -1.89 -6.93 1.98
C CYS A 7 -0.76 -6.66 0.99
N PHE A 8 -1.11 -6.07 -0.16
CA PHE A 8 -0.19 -5.80 -1.25
C PHE A 8 0.29 -4.35 -1.20
N GLY A 9 1.60 -4.16 -0.98
CA GLY A 9 2.15 -2.81 -0.80
C GLY A 9 3.66 -2.74 -0.95
N ASP A 10 4.19 -1.59 -0.54
CA ASP A 10 5.61 -1.25 -0.58
C ASP A 10 6.32 -1.44 0.78
N SER A 11 7.32 -0.61 1.05
CA SER A 11 8.09 -0.61 2.31
C SER A 11 7.22 -0.36 3.54
N ASN A 12 6.16 0.46 3.46
CA ASN A 12 5.23 0.68 4.55
C ASN A 12 4.39 -0.56 4.87
N THR A 13 4.11 -1.40 3.87
CA THR A 13 3.47 -2.72 4.08
C THR A 13 4.47 -3.77 4.52
N HIS A 14 5.69 -3.75 3.98
CA HIS A 14 6.80 -4.56 4.47
C HIS A 14 7.10 -4.30 5.95
N GLY A 15 6.88 -3.07 6.41
CA GLY A 15 7.20 -2.61 7.76
C GLY A 15 8.65 -2.16 7.89
N TYR A 16 9.16 -1.42 6.91
CA TYR A 16 10.49 -0.81 7.00
C TYR A 16 10.56 0.15 8.19
N CYS A 17 11.62 0.00 8.99
CA CYS A 17 11.92 0.83 10.16
C CYS A 17 13.09 1.75 9.83
N ALA A 18 12.81 3.04 9.63
CA ALA A 18 13.84 4.02 9.29
C ALA A 18 14.87 4.22 10.42
N GLU A 19 14.48 4.00 11.68
CA GLU A 19 15.35 4.13 12.85
C GLU A 19 16.49 3.12 12.86
N THR A 20 16.24 1.91 12.34
CA THR A 20 17.20 0.81 12.36
C THR A 20 17.75 0.44 10.98
N GLY A 21 17.14 0.96 9.91
CA GLY A 21 17.37 0.53 8.53
C GLY A 21 16.88 -0.89 8.23
N GLY A 22 16.14 -1.50 9.16
CA GLY A 22 15.66 -2.87 9.10
C GLY A 22 14.16 -2.97 8.90
N ARG A 23 13.56 -4.02 9.46
CA ARG A 23 12.12 -4.28 9.44
C ARG A 23 11.58 -4.26 10.87
N PHE A 24 10.46 -3.60 11.11
CA PHE A 24 9.72 -3.72 12.37
C PHE A 24 9.36 -5.18 12.63
N ASP A 25 9.36 -5.59 13.89
CA ASP A 25 8.91 -6.90 14.30
C ASP A 25 7.36 -7.05 14.19
N GLU A 26 6.87 -8.23 14.51
CA GLU A 26 5.45 -8.58 14.43
C GLU A 26 4.56 -7.80 15.40
N SER A 27 5.15 -7.22 16.46
CA SER A 27 4.40 -6.40 17.42
C SER A 27 4.19 -4.95 16.97
N HIS A 28 4.81 -4.54 15.86
CA HIS A 28 4.80 -3.16 15.36
C HIS A 28 4.23 -3.03 13.95
N ARG A 29 4.44 -4.01 13.05
CA ARG A 29 3.93 -3.93 11.67
C ARG A 29 2.41 -3.90 11.62
N TRP A 30 1.83 -2.97 10.88
CA TRP A 30 0.39 -2.84 10.76
C TRP A 30 -0.32 -4.11 10.29
N THR A 31 0.30 -4.89 9.44
CA THR A 31 -0.22 -6.17 8.93
C THR A 31 -0.40 -7.19 10.06
N GLN A 32 0.58 -7.34 10.94
CA GLN A 32 0.52 -8.26 12.08
C GLN A 32 -0.37 -7.71 13.21
N LEU A 33 -0.36 -6.40 13.41
CA LEU A 33 -1.31 -5.76 14.31
C LEU A 33 -2.76 -5.94 13.84
N LEU A 34 -3.00 -5.85 12.52
CA LEU A 34 -4.29 -6.14 11.90
C LEU A 34 -4.70 -7.60 12.13
N GLN A 35 -3.79 -8.57 11.92
CA GLN A 35 -4.02 -9.99 12.22
C GLN A 35 -4.47 -10.17 13.68
N LYS A 36 -3.76 -9.53 14.62
CA LYS A 36 -4.08 -9.62 16.04
C LYS A 36 -5.46 -9.04 16.36
N LYS A 37 -5.83 -7.91 15.74
CA LYS A 37 -7.12 -7.24 15.95
C LYS A 37 -8.30 -8.00 15.36
N LEU A 38 -8.14 -8.59 14.20
CA LEU A 38 -9.17 -9.36 13.52
C LEU A 38 -9.36 -10.78 14.12
N GLY A 39 -8.29 -11.35 14.69
CA GLY A 39 -8.35 -12.66 15.35
C GLY A 39 -8.24 -13.86 14.40
N ALA A 40 -8.67 -15.03 14.90
CA ALA A 40 -8.41 -16.31 14.26
C ALA A 40 -9.28 -16.60 13.02
N ASP A 41 -10.37 -15.85 12.84
CA ASP A 41 -11.27 -16.02 11.69
C ASP A 41 -10.72 -15.41 10.40
N TYR A 42 -9.59 -14.70 10.50
CA TYR A 42 -8.91 -14.05 9.39
C TYR A 42 -7.48 -14.57 9.24
N LEU A 43 -6.96 -14.51 8.03
CA LEU A 43 -5.56 -14.79 7.69
C LEU A 43 -5.01 -13.58 6.91
N ILE A 44 -4.06 -12.88 7.51
CA ILE A 44 -3.36 -11.78 6.85
C ILE A 44 -2.14 -12.31 6.11
N LEU A 45 -2.08 -12.06 4.82
CA LEU A 45 -1.00 -12.43 3.92
C LEU A 45 -0.18 -11.17 3.60
N GLU A 46 1.08 -11.15 4.04
CA GLU A 46 1.96 -9.99 3.91
C GLU A 46 2.71 -10.02 2.58
N GLU A 47 2.34 -9.11 1.67
CA GLU A 47 2.98 -8.93 0.36
C GLU A 47 3.55 -7.51 0.21
N GLY A 48 4.26 -7.04 1.22
CA GLY A 48 5.03 -5.80 1.20
C GLY A 48 6.42 -6.00 0.61
N LEU A 49 6.79 -5.17 -0.39
CA LEU A 49 8.12 -5.13 -0.98
C LEU A 49 8.64 -3.69 -1.04
N SER A 50 9.75 -3.41 -0.35
CA SER A 50 10.37 -2.08 -0.36
C SER A 50 10.69 -1.63 -1.78
N GLY A 51 10.27 -0.41 -2.13
CA GLY A 51 10.46 0.13 -3.47
C GLY A 51 9.36 -0.18 -4.47
N ARG A 52 8.38 -1.04 -4.14
CA ARG A 52 7.31 -1.42 -5.08
C ARG A 52 6.50 -0.22 -5.54
N THR A 53 6.28 -0.15 -6.85
CA THR A 53 5.42 0.82 -7.53
C THR A 53 4.07 0.18 -7.90
N THR A 54 3.11 0.97 -8.34
CA THR A 54 1.86 0.45 -8.90
C THR A 54 2.11 -0.33 -10.21
N CYS A 55 2.70 0.32 -11.20
CA CYS A 55 2.93 -0.30 -12.52
C CYS A 55 4.23 0.14 -13.22
N PHE A 56 5.03 1.00 -12.59
CA PHE A 56 6.23 1.53 -13.22
C PHE A 56 7.40 0.58 -13.01
N SER A 57 8.07 0.22 -14.11
CA SER A 57 9.38 -0.44 -14.05
C SER A 57 10.43 0.59 -13.66
N ASP A 58 11.12 0.35 -12.55
CA ASP A 58 12.20 1.24 -12.11
C ASP A 58 13.46 0.92 -12.93
N PRO A 59 14.04 1.89 -13.67
CA PRO A 59 15.24 1.63 -14.48
C PRO A 59 16.50 1.36 -13.65
N ILE A 60 16.43 1.63 -12.34
CA ILE A 60 17.56 1.45 -11.41
C ILE A 60 17.43 0.15 -10.62
N HIS A 61 16.18 -0.30 -10.36
CA HIS A 61 15.89 -1.47 -9.54
C HIS A 61 14.89 -2.41 -10.22
N GLU A 62 15.27 -3.65 -10.41
CA GLU A 62 14.44 -4.68 -11.05
C GLU A 62 13.36 -5.23 -10.10
N GLY A 63 12.29 -5.74 -10.70
CA GLY A 63 11.25 -6.52 -9.99
C GLY A 63 10.30 -5.72 -9.11
N LEU A 64 10.31 -4.38 -9.20
CA LEU A 64 9.51 -3.51 -8.32
C LEU A 64 8.13 -3.15 -8.88
N SER A 65 7.80 -3.49 -10.13
CA SER A 65 6.48 -3.24 -10.70
C SER A 65 5.42 -4.15 -10.06
N GLY A 66 4.48 -3.55 -9.34
CA GLY A 66 3.35 -4.29 -8.77
C GLY A 66 2.49 -4.93 -9.85
N LEU A 67 2.32 -4.25 -10.99
CA LEU A 67 1.56 -4.78 -12.14
C LEU A 67 2.13 -6.09 -12.66
N ASP A 68 3.46 -6.25 -12.66
CA ASP A 68 4.09 -7.47 -13.15
C ASP A 68 3.94 -8.64 -12.18
N TYR A 69 3.83 -8.35 -10.89
CA TYR A 69 3.79 -9.36 -9.83
C TYR A 69 2.38 -9.72 -9.36
N ILE A 70 1.37 -8.84 -9.55
CA ILE A 70 0.03 -9.06 -8.95
C ILE A 70 -0.63 -10.38 -9.37
N TYR A 71 -0.46 -10.83 -10.61
CA TYR A 71 -1.05 -12.08 -11.09
C TYR A 71 -0.46 -13.30 -10.34
N PRO A 72 0.87 -13.56 -10.36
CA PRO A 72 1.42 -14.68 -9.60
C PRO A 72 1.18 -14.57 -8.10
N CYS A 73 1.16 -13.36 -7.54
CA CYS A 73 0.85 -13.12 -6.15
C CYS A 73 -0.56 -13.60 -5.80
N LEU A 74 -1.57 -13.14 -6.53
CA LEU A 74 -2.97 -13.54 -6.30
C LEU A 74 -3.17 -15.05 -6.43
N MET A 75 -2.64 -15.66 -7.52
CA MET A 75 -2.77 -17.09 -7.77
C MET A 75 -2.07 -17.96 -6.72
N SER A 76 -0.98 -17.46 -6.12
CA SER A 76 -0.27 -18.18 -5.05
C SER A 76 -0.98 -18.14 -3.70
N HIS A 77 -1.92 -17.21 -3.54
CA HIS A 77 -2.65 -16.99 -2.29
C HIS A 77 -4.15 -17.27 -2.38
N GLU A 78 -4.61 -17.88 -3.46
CA GLU A 78 -6.02 -18.26 -3.64
C GLU A 78 -6.55 -19.21 -2.55
N PRO A 79 -7.80 -19.09 -2.12
CA PRO A 79 -8.76 -18.04 -2.47
C PRO A 79 -8.53 -16.76 -1.66
N VAL A 80 -8.67 -15.60 -2.31
CA VAL A 80 -8.56 -14.28 -1.67
C VAL A 80 -9.96 -13.71 -1.41
N ASP A 81 -10.26 -13.35 -0.16
CA ASP A 81 -11.53 -12.71 0.23
C ASP A 81 -11.46 -11.19 0.10
N LEU A 82 -10.26 -10.60 0.33
CA LEU A 82 -10.02 -9.16 0.21
C LEU A 82 -8.57 -8.89 -0.17
N LEU A 83 -8.35 -8.04 -1.17
CA LEU A 83 -7.05 -7.47 -1.51
C LEU A 83 -6.98 -6.02 -1.01
N ILE A 84 -6.05 -5.72 -0.11
CA ILE A 84 -5.72 -4.37 0.31
C ILE A 84 -4.51 -3.90 -0.50
N ILE A 85 -4.67 -2.83 -1.28
CA ILE A 85 -3.58 -2.22 -2.06
C ILE A 85 -3.18 -0.91 -1.39
N MET A 86 -1.94 -0.83 -0.88
CA MET A 86 -1.34 0.40 -0.38
C MET A 86 -0.02 0.64 -1.11
N LEU A 87 -0.08 1.35 -2.22
CA LEU A 87 1.02 1.70 -3.11
C LEU A 87 0.91 3.16 -3.54
N GLY A 88 1.98 3.70 -4.10
CA GLY A 88 2.01 5.06 -4.65
C GLY A 88 3.18 5.88 -4.14
N THR A 89 3.70 5.60 -2.95
CA THR A 89 4.86 6.32 -2.39
C THR A 89 6.05 6.28 -3.36
N ASN A 90 6.41 5.11 -3.86
CA ASN A 90 7.53 4.95 -4.80
C ASN A 90 7.25 5.48 -6.20
N ASP A 91 5.98 5.57 -6.57
CA ASP A 91 5.53 6.14 -7.84
C ASP A 91 5.72 7.66 -7.88
N THR A 92 5.85 8.32 -6.72
CA THR A 92 6.10 9.76 -6.63
C THR A 92 7.52 10.14 -7.07
N LYS A 93 8.46 9.20 -7.18
CA LYS A 93 9.83 9.47 -7.63
C LYS A 93 9.83 10.39 -8.85
N GLU A 94 10.79 11.33 -8.89
CA GLU A 94 10.87 12.33 -9.95
C GLU A 94 10.87 11.72 -11.35
N ARG A 95 11.54 10.57 -11.51
CA ARG A 95 11.66 9.83 -12.78
C ARG A 95 10.37 9.20 -13.30
N PHE A 96 9.32 9.14 -12.47
CA PHE A 96 7.99 8.69 -12.86
C PHE A 96 7.06 9.88 -13.06
N GLY A 97 5.95 9.71 -13.71
CA GLY A 97 5.08 10.80 -14.16
C GLY A 97 4.41 11.64 -13.06
N SER A 98 3.31 12.29 -13.42
CA SER A 98 2.48 13.10 -12.52
C SER A 98 1.63 12.22 -11.58
N SER A 99 0.95 12.86 -10.60
CA SER A 99 -0.03 12.18 -9.74
C SER A 99 -1.13 11.49 -10.56
N ALA A 100 -1.60 12.12 -11.63
CA ALA A 100 -2.57 11.51 -12.54
C ALA A 100 -2.02 10.23 -13.22
N CYS A 101 -0.73 10.22 -13.61
CA CYS A 101 -0.09 9.00 -14.13
C CYS A 101 -0.04 7.90 -13.07
N ILE A 102 0.18 8.26 -11.80
CA ILE A 102 0.17 7.30 -10.67
C ILE A 102 -1.25 6.71 -10.50
N GLY A 103 -2.28 7.55 -10.53
CA GLY A 103 -3.68 7.11 -10.52
C GLY A 103 -4.00 6.13 -11.66
N LEU A 104 -3.56 6.42 -12.87
CA LEU A 104 -3.72 5.50 -14.01
C LEU A 104 -2.93 4.20 -13.82
N GLY A 105 -1.76 4.25 -13.18
CA GLY A 105 -0.98 3.07 -12.81
C GLY A 105 -1.74 2.17 -11.84
N LEU A 106 -2.31 2.77 -10.78
CA LEU A 106 -3.18 2.06 -9.83
C LEU A 106 -4.38 1.43 -10.55
N LYS A 107 -5.06 2.18 -11.44
CA LYS A 107 -6.18 1.64 -12.23
C LYS A 107 -5.78 0.40 -13.02
N ARG A 108 -4.63 0.41 -13.69
CA ARG A 108 -4.12 -0.76 -14.42
C ARG A 108 -3.90 -1.95 -13.50
N LEU A 109 -3.32 -1.73 -12.32
CA LEU A 109 -3.09 -2.76 -11.32
C LEU A 109 -4.41 -3.38 -10.85
N ILE A 110 -5.40 -2.55 -10.49
CA ILE A 110 -6.74 -2.98 -10.08
C ILE A 110 -7.41 -3.81 -11.18
N LEU A 111 -7.40 -3.34 -12.42
CA LEU A 111 -8.04 -4.05 -13.53
C LEU A 111 -7.39 -5.42 -13.79
N LYS A 112 -6.07 -5.52 -13.66
CA LYS A 112 -5.36 -6.81 -13.77
C LYS A 112 -5.73 -7.74 -12.61
N ALA A 113 -5.79 -7.22 -11.38
CA ALA A 113 -6.23 -8.00 -10.23
C ALA A 113 -7.66 -8.50 -10.40
N LYS A 114 -8.59 -7.64 -10.81
CA LYS A 114 -10.00 -8.02 -11.06
C LYS A 114 -10.15 -9.05 -12.18
N ALA A 115 -9.29 -9.00 -13.20
CA ALA A 115 -9.31 -9.98 -14.31
C ALA A 115 -8.77 -11.37 -13.92
N THR A 116 -8.14 -11.50 -12.75
CA THR A 116 -7.61 -12.78 -12.22
C THR A 116 -8.71 -13.50 -11.44
N LEU A 117 -9.77 -13.91 -12.11
CA LEU A 117 -11.01 -14.41 -11.48
C LEU A 117 -10.81 -15.62 -10.59
N ASP A 118 -9.94 -16.54 -11.01
CA ASP A 118 -9.69 -17.80 -10.29
C ASP A 118 -9.08 -17.60 -8.89
N ALA A 119 -8.41 -16.46 -8.67
CA ALA A 119 -7.80 -16.18 -7.38
C ALA A 119 -8.81 -15.72 -6.30
N TRP A 120 -9.98 -15.25 -6.72
CA TRP A 120 -10.96 -14.69 -5.80
C TRP A 120 -11.91 -15.73 -5.25
N LYS A 121 -12.27 -15.60 -3.99
CA LYS A 121 -13.32 -16.40 -3.42
C LYS A 121 -14.62 -16.23 -4.20
N ASP A 122 -15.21 -17.33 -4.60
CA ASP A 122 -16.44 -17.35 -5.41
C ASP A 122 -16.34 -16.57 -6.75
N GLY A 123 -15.12 -16.29 -7.22
CA GLY A 123 -14.87 -15.54 -8.45
C GLY A 123 -15.23 -14.06 -8.38
N VAL A 124 -15.42 -13.51 -7.17
CA VAL A 124 -15.85 -12.11 -6.95
C VAL A 124 -14.69 -11.26 -6.44
N PRO A 125 -14.12 -10.35 -7.29
CA PRO A 125 -13.06 -9.45 -6.87
C PRO A 125 -13.52 -8.48 -5.77
N ASN A 126 -12.78 -8.41 -4.68
CA ASN A 126 -13.04 -7.52 -3.56
C ASN A 126 -11.74 -6.77 -3.19
N ILE A 127 -11.69 -5.46 -3.41
CA ILE A 127 -10.47 -4.66 -3.32
C ILE A 127 -10.69 -3.43 -2.46
N LEU A 128 -9.77 -3.19 -1.51
CA LEU A 128 -9.65 -1.96 -0.75
C LEU A 128 -8.41 -1.20 -1.20
N VAL A 129 -8.62 -0.01 -1.74
CA VAL A 129 -7.56 0.95 -2.06
C VAL A 129 -7.26 1.80 -0.83
N VAL A 130 -6.00 1.79 -0.40
CA VAL A 130 -5.51 2.63 0.70
C VAL A 130 -4.53 3.66 0.15
N VAL A 131 -4.85 4.95 0.35
CA VAL A 131 -3.91 6.04 0.06
C VAL A 131 -2.79 6.00 1.09
N PRO A 132 -1.51 5.92 0.69
CA PRO A 132 -0.41 5.93 1.65
C PRO A 132 -0.28 7.27 2.36
N GLN A 133 0.40 7.28 3.51
CA GLN A 133 0.74 8.51 4.22
C GLN A 133 1.52 9.47 3.30
N ASN A 134 1.20 10.77 3.38
CA ASN A 134 1.89 11.79 2.61
C ASN A 134 3.37 11.89 3.02
N ILE A 135 4.21 12.11 2.03
CA ILE A 135 5.63 12.41 2.24
C ILE A 135 5.74 13.85 2.76
N ALA A 136 6.47 14.06 3.85
CA ALA A 136 6.73 15.40 4.34
C ALA A 136 7.85 16.07 3.52
N PRO A 137 7.81 17.39 3.29
CA PRO A 137 8.73 18.07 2.37
C PRO A 137 10.21 17.99 2.78
N GLU A 138 10.48 17.72 4.05
CA GLU A 138 11.82 17.56 4.58
C GLU A 138 12.58 16.35 4.02
N TYR A 139 11.88 15.36 3.43
CA TYR A 139 12.49 14.17 2.81
C TYR A 139 13.64 14.53 1.86
N ILE A 140 13.52 15.66 1.15
CA ILE A 140 14.51 16.09 0.16
C ILE A 140 15.90 16.39 0.76
N GLN A 141 15.96 16.60 2.07
CA GLN A 141 17.20 16.89 2.80
C GLN A 141 17.84 15.63 3.39
N THR A 142 17.28 14.48 3.13
CA THR A 142 17.72 13.18 3.64
C THR A 142 18.33 12.31 2.53
N GLU A 143 18.96 11.21 2.89
CA GLU A 143 19.53 10.27 1.90
C GLU A 143 18.48 9.71 0.91
N VAL A 144 17.22 9.63 1.32
CA VAL A 144 16.16 9.20 0.41
C VAL A 144 15.84 10.27 -0.65
N GLY A 145 16.09 11.55 -0.37
CA GLY A 145 15.94 12.63 -1.33
C GLY A 145 16.75 12.42 -2.60
N ASP A 146 17.97 11.90 -2.48
CA ASP A 146 18.85 11.64 -3.62
C ASP A 146 18.27 10.57 -4.56
N THR A 147 17.56 9.60 -4.03
CA THR A 147 16.95 8.49 -4.80
C THR A 147 15.53 8.78 -5.26
N MET A 148 14.80 9.57 -4.51
CA MET A 148 13.41 9.94 -4.81
C MET A 148 13.33 11.11 -5.81
N GLY A 149 14.26 12.09 -5.70
CA GLY A 149 14.23 13.32 -6.50
C GLY A 149 13.20 14.31 -5.97
N VAL A 150 12.92 15.36 -6.75
CA VAL A 150 12.07 16.48 -6.33
C VAL A 150 10.57 16.23 -6.56
N GLY A 151 9.72 16.92 -5.77
CA GLY A 151 8.26 16.95 -5.96
C GLY A 151 7.49 15.73 -5.47
N CYS A 152 8.13 14.81 -4.72
CA CYS A 152 7.47 13.62 -4.20
C CYS A 152 6.38 13.95 -3.17
N ASP A 153 6.64 14.92 -2.31
CA ASP A 153 5.70 15.42 -1.31
C ASP A 153 4.46 16.07 -1.96
N GLU A 154 4.63 16.85 -3.03
CA GLU A 154 3.51 17.43 -3.75
C GLU A 154 2.67 16.39 -4.47
N LYS A 155 3.32 15.41 -5.12
CA LYS A 155 2.62 14.30 -5.76
C LYS A 155 1.86 13.46 -4.73
N SER A 156 2.48 13.13 -3.59
CA SER A 156 1.86 12.31 -2.53
C SER A 156 0.56 12.95 -2.01
N ARG A 157 0.54 14.27 -1.77
CA ARG A 157 -0.67 14.99 -1.34
C ARG A 157 -1.82 14.96 -2.34
N ARG A 158 -1.54 14.74 -3.62
CA ARG A 158 -2.57 14.66 -4.68
C ARG A 158 -3.14 13.26 -4.85
N LEU A 159 -2.47 12.22 -4.31
CA LEU A 159 -2.91 10.84 -4.49
C LEU A 159 -4.30 10.57 -3.91
N ALA A 160 -4.68 11.25 -2.82
CA ALA A 160 -6.00 11.06 -2.22
C ALA A 160 -7.15 11.33 -3.22
N ALA A 161 -7.06 12.43 -3.96
CA ALA A 161 -8.07 12.77 -4.98
C ALA A 161 -8.04 11.79 -6.16
N GLU A 162 -6.86 11.50 -6.70
CA GLU A 162 -6.67 10.57 -7.81
C GLU A 162 -7.19 9.17 -7.46
N TYR A 163 -6.85 8.66 -6.27
CA TYR A 163 -7.21 7.30 -5.84
C TYR A 163 -8.69 7.17 -5.51
N LYS A 164 -9.30 8.23 -4.98
CA LYS A 164 -10.75 8.25 -4.73
C LYS A 164 -11.52 8.11 -6.04
N GLU A 165 -11.15 8.89 -7.05
CA GLU A 165 -11.77 8.81 -8.38
C GLU A 165 -11.58 7.40 -8.98
N ILE A 166 -10.36 6.84 -8.90
CA ILE A 166 -10.08 5.50 -9.42
C ILE A 166 -10.87 4.42 -8.67
N ALA A 167 -10.97 4.51 -7.33
CA ALA A 167 -11.74 3.56 -6.54
C ALA A 167 -13.23 3.58 -6.94
N GLU A 168 -13.81 4.77 -7.09
CA GLU A 168 -15.19 4.95 -7.57
C GLU A 168 -15.40 4.38 -8.98
N LEU A 169 -14.50 4.70 -9.92
CA LEU A 169 -14.56 4.21 -11.32
C LEU A 169 -14.38 2.69 -11.44
N THR A 170 -13.69 2.08 -10.50
CA THR A 170 -13.39 0.64 -10.54
C THR A 170 -14.20 -0.16 -9.54
N ASP A 171 -15.18 0.45 -8.88
CA ASP A 171 -16.00 -0.21 -7.85
C ASP A 171 -15.14 -0.92 -6.81
N CYS A 172 -14.27 -0.15 -6.14
CA CYS A 172 -13.40 -0.58 -5.06
C CYS A 172 -13.72 0.18 -3.77
N HIS A 173 -13.48 -0.45 -2.63
CA HIS A 173 -13.48 0.24 -1.36
C HIS A 173 -12.30 1.22 -1.29
N TYR A 174 -12.44 2.24 -0.45
CA TYR A 174 -11.45 3.32 -0.33
C TYR A 174 -11.18 3.66 1.14
N LEU A 175 -9.94 3.92 1.48
CA LEU A 175 -9.48 4.49 2.74
C LEU A 175 -8.32 5.46 2.49
N ASP A 176 -8.39 6.67 3.02
CA ASP A 176 -7.25 7.60 3.03
C ASP A 176 -6.52 7.51 4.38
N ALA A 177 -5.29 7.00 4.38
CA ALA A 177 -4.49 6.92 5.59
C ALA A 177 -4.26 8.28 6.23
N ASN A 178 -4.20 9.35 5.45
CA ASN A 178 -4.00 10.72 5.96
C ASN A 178 -5.19 11.27 6.77
N CYS A 179 -6.36 10.65 6.60
CA CYS A 179 -7.56 11.01 7.40
C CYS A 179 -7.63 10.27 8.74
N VAL A 180 -6.90 9.15 8.89
CA VAL A 180 -6.97 8.29 10.08
C VAL A 180 -5.68 8.32 10.90
N LEU A 181 -4.55 8.67 10.30
CA LEU A 181 -3.28 8.84 10.97
C LEU A 181 -3.18 10.23 11.59
N THR A 182 -2.89 10.29 12.89
CA THR A 182 -2.48 11.50 13.58
C THR A 182 -0.96 11.56 13.79
N ALA A 183 -0.31 10.39 13.74
CA ALA A 183 1.15 10.30 13.75
C ALA A 183 1.73 10.84 12.45
N ALA A 184 2.70 11.75 12.57
CA ALA A 184 3.49 12.21 11.43
C ALA A 184 4.39 11.05 10.92
N PRO A 185 4.88 11.11 9.66
CA PRO A 185 5.93 10.21 9.23
C PRO A 185 7.17 10.36 10.11
N ASN A 186 8.03 9.33 10.14
CA ASN A 186 9.24 9.40 10.95
C ASN A 186 10.12 10.60 10.54
N GLN A 187 10.98 11.07 11.46
CA GLN A 187 11.82 12.26 11.25
C GLN A 187 13.21 11.93 10.67
N ILE A 188 13.42 10.71 10.19
CA ILE A 188 14.68 10.26 9.59
C ILE A 188 14.61 10.40 8.08
N ASP A 189 13.55 9.88 7.47
CA ASP A 189 13.33 9.92 6.02
C ASP A 189 12.05 10.64 5.59
N PHE A 190 11.18 11.00 6.54
CA PHE A 190 9.97 11.78 6.34
C PHE A 190 8.93 11.16 5.39
N MET A 191 8.98 9.82 5.23
CA MET A 191 8.03 9.11 4.36
C MET A 191 7.52 7.77 4.93
N HIS A 192 8.30 7.11 5.80
CA HIS A 192 7.87 5.84 6.37
C HIS A 192 7.08 6.05 7.66
N LEU A 193 6.15 5.12 7.89
CA LEU A 193 5.34 5.08 9.10
C LEU A 193 6.24 4.85 10.33
N THR A 194 5.91 5.55 11.42
CA THR A 194 6.42 5.22 12.76
C THR A 194 5.69 4.01 13.33
N GLY A 195 6.20 3.43 14.42
CA GLY A 195 5.47 2.37 15.14
C GLY A 195 4.05 2.79 15.55
N GLU A 196 3.85 4.06 15.93
CA GLU A 196 2.54 4.63 16.23
C GLU A 196 1.68 4.70 14.96
N GLY A 197 2.23 5.18 13.84
CA GLY A 197 1.54 5.20 12.54
C GLY A 197 1.08 3.81 12.10
N HIS A 198 1.90 2.80 12.27
CA HIS A 198 1.53 1.41 12.03
C HIS A 198 0.36 0.96 12.92
N ALA A 199 0.35 1.32 14.21
CA ALA A 199 -0.73 0.95 15.11
C ALA A 199 -2.05 1.64 14.76
N GLN A 200 -2.01 2.94 14.42
CA GLN A 200 -3.19 3.70 14.00
C GLN A 200 -3.77 3.17 12.68
N LEU A 201 -2.90 2.86 11.70
CA LEU A 201 -3.33 2.26 10.44
C LEU A 201 -4.00 0.90 10.64
N ALA A 202 -3.44 0.05 11.50
CA ALA A 202 -4.01 -1.24 11.82
C ALA A 202 -5.39 -1.13 12.49
N GLU A 203 -5.61 -0.13 13.34
CA GLU A 203 -6.92 0.15 13.94
C GLU A 203 -7.95 0.48 12.87
N ALA A 204 -7.68 1.51 12.07
CA ALA A 204 -8.58 1.95 11.02
C ALA A 204 -8.89 0.85 10.00
N LEU A 205 -7.86 0.06 9.60
CA LEU A 205 -8.05 -1.07 8.70
C LEU A 205 -8.88 -2.19 9.35
N SER A 206 -8.75 -2.42 10.67
CA SER A 206 -9.52 -3.45 11.34
C SER A 206 -11.03 -3.15 11.35
N GLU A 207 -11.39 -1.87 11.51
CA GLU A 207 -12.75 -1.40 11.39
C GLU A 207 -13.26 -1.55 9.95
N LYS A 208 -12.46 -1.07 8.99
CA LYS A 208 -12.83 -1.10 7.57
C LYS A 208 -12.98 -2.51 7.02
N VAL A 209 -12.13 -3.44 7.41
CA VAL A 209 -12.24 -4.86 7.02
C VAL A 209 -13.53 -5.48 7.54
N ARG A 210 -13.94 -5.19 8.80
CA ARG A 210 -15.19 -5.70 9.36
C ARG A 210 -16.45 -5.10 8.72
N GLU A 211 -16.33 -3.92 8.09
CA GLU A 211 -17.43 -3.35 7.30
C GLU A 211 -17.57 -4.05 5.93
N ILE A 212 -16.46 -4.57 5.39
CA ILE A 212 -16.41 -5.16 4.06
C ILE A 212 -16.72 -6.66 4.07
N LEU A 213 -16.26 -7.39 5.10
CA LEU A 213 -16.39 -8.85 5.26
C LEU A 213 -17.30 -9.23 6.43
#